data_aa4be87b84bb2049ea836cd2602b625e
#
_entry.id   aa4be87b84bb2049ea836cd2602b625e
#
_cell.length_a   1.000
_cell.length_b   1.000
_cell.length_c   1.000
_cell.angle_alpha   90.00
_cell.angle_beta   90.00
_cell.angle_gamma   90.00
#
_symmetry.space_group_name_H-M   'P 1'
#
loop_
_entity.id
_entity.type
_entity.pdbx_description
1 polymer ?
#
loop_
_entity_poly.entity_id
_entity_poly.type
_entity_poly.pdbx_seq_one_letter_code
_entity_poly.pdbx_strand_id
1 'polypeptide(L)'
;MNRSKNTRALVFSCLAAACFTLPQFGAHAAEITWRLQSVAGAGTTEYKNLVERFAKEVNQRTGGRVEVKTFPAGMLMSSATVVDAVSKGTLDVGHTYLVYFSGKEPALKAVNEWPAEVNALQGYNWFYEGGGSELMRKIVARHNMHFLGVSPLLGEQIWSKKPIKGVEDLKGLKVRAAGLAADGFAKLGASVVALPGEEVYTALQRGVVDAVEFTTMPVNYGLGLQEVAKFISVPSYSGGGTSDWIVSQAAWNKVPADLKPKIEEALKVASMDYNTSAVAEEKELMVKLEKSGVTLVKWPDSEMRKMENARLAVMKDKYAVESKDYAEKLDSQLKFLGKLGYRAN
;
A
#
# COMPACT_ATOMS: atom_id res chain seq x y z
N MET A 1 64.17 78.62 -17.75
CA MET A 1 64.10 78.05 -19.13
C MET A 1 64.44 76.59 -19.03
N ASN A 2 63.50 75.73 -19.02
CA ASN A 2 63.44 74.49 -19.84
C ASN A 2 62.22 73.61 -19.46
N ARG A 3 61.44 73.32 -20.44
CA ARG A 3 60.21 72.55 -20.41
C ARG A 3 60.52 71.08 -20.31
N SER A 4 59.99 70.35 -19.31
CA SER A 4 59.95 68.85 -19.34
C SER A 4 58.55 68.38 -19.74
N LYS A 5 58.49 67.58 -20.79
CA LYS A 5 57.30 66.96 -21.35
C LYS A 5 56.94 65.72 -20.56
N ASN A 6 55.76 65.66 -19.95
CA ASN A 6 55.19 64.49 -19.38
C ASN A 6 54.51 63.67 -20.43
N THR A 7 55.04 62.43 -20.64
CA THR A 7 54.41 61.43 -21.48
C THR A 7 53.62 60.47 -20.55
N ARG A 8 52.27 60.52 -20.60
CA ARG A 8 51.39 59.63 -19.91
C ARG A 8 51.18 58.41 -20.82
N ALA A 9 51.66 57.23 -20.40
CA ALA A 9 51.36 55.97 -21.04
C ALA A 9 49.97 55.48 -20.55
N LEU A 10 49.02 55.29 -21.50
CA LEU A 10 47.74 54.63 -21.23
C LEU A 10 47.95 53.13 -21.28
N VAL A 11 47.75 52.48 -20.14
CA VAL A 11 47.65 50.99 -20.05
C VAL A 11 46.19 50.60 -20.29
N PHE A 12 45.90 50.00 -21.43
CA PHE A 12 44.61 49.38 -21.71
C PHE A 12 44.57 48.01 -21.02
N SER A 13 43.83 47.91 -19.92
CA SER A 13 43.49 46.61 -19.32
C SER A 13 42.30 45.99 -20.06
N CYS A 14 42.55 44.95 -20.86
CA CYS A 14 41.49 44.10 -21.40
C CYS A 14 40.95 43.20 -20.28
N LEU A 15 39.79 43.55 -19.71
CA LEU A 15 39.01 42.59 -18.90
C LEU A 15 38.34 41.60 -19.84
N ALA A 16 38.85 40.38 -19.90
CA ALA A 16 38.15 39.26 -20.51
C ALA A 16 36.99 38.83 -19.59
N ALA A 17 35.74 39.20 -19.96
CA ALA A 17 34.54 38.71 -19.32
C ALA A 17 34.34 37.23 -19.70
N ALA A 18 34.75 36.33 -18.83
CA ALA A 18 34.38 34.95 -18.91
C ALA A 18 32.87 34.81 -18.62
N CYS A 19 32.06 34.69 -19.67
CA CYS A 19 30.64 34.32 -19.54
C CYS A 19 30.58 32.87 -19.03
N PHE A 20 30.42 32.70 -17.72
CA PHE A 20 29.96 31.46 -17.14
C PHE A 20 28.51 31.25 -17.55
N THR A 21 28.26 30.49 -18.60
CA THR A 21 26.93 29.96 -18.88
C THR A 21 26.61 28.91 -17.82
N LEU A 22 25.92 29.34 -16.76
CA LEU A 22 25.26 28.43 -15.85
C LEU A 22 24.24 27.62 -16.68
N PRO A 23 24.21 26.29 -16.56
CA PRO A 23 23.17 25.52 -17.19
C PRO A 23 21.83 26.02 -16.62
N GLN A 24 21.03 26.68 -17.44
CA GLN A 24 19.64 26.97 -17.12
C GLN A 24 18.95 25.60 -17.04
N PHE A 25 18.74 25.09 -15.83
CA PHE A 25 17.72 24.09 -15.58
C PHE A 25 16.37 24.78 -15.85
N GLY A 26 15.98 24.81 -17.09
CA GLY A 26 14.64 25.23 -17.48
C GLY A 26 13.65 24.31 -16.75
N ALA A 27 12.79 24.87 -15.93
CA ALA A 27 11.63 24.15 -15.43
C ALA A 27 10.76 23.80 -16.64
N HIS A 28 11.00 22.61 -17.22
CA HIS A 28 10.12 22.07 -18.24
C HIS A 28 8.81 21.74 -17.54
N ALA A 29 7.69 22.26 -18.07
CA ALA A 29 6.37 21.80 -17.64
C ALA A 29 6.33 20.27 -17.83
N ALA A 30 5.74 19.56 -16.87
CA ALA A 30 5.62 18.11 -16.95
C ALA A 30 4.88 17.72 -18.23
N GLU A 31 5.43 16.77 -18.96
CA GLU A 31 4.81 16.21 -20.19
C GLU A 31 3.54 15.43 -19.83
N ILE A 32 3.55 14.81 -18.65
CA ILE A 32 2.48 13.98 -18.13
C ILE A 32 2.20 14.41 -16.69
N THR A 33 0.93 14.66 -16.38
CA THR A 33 0.45 14.86 -15.00
C THR A 33 -0.55 13.78 -14.67
N TRP A 34 -0.27 12.99 -13.62
CA TRP A 34 -1.15 11.97 -13.10
C TRP A 34 -1.86 12.44 -11.83
N ARG A 35 -3.13 12.08 -11.70
CA ARG A 35 -3.88 12.16 -10.44
C ARG A 35 -3.85 10.78 -9.80
N LEU A 36 -3.31 10.71 -8.59
CA LEU A 36 -3.22 9.50 -7.79
C LEU A 36 -4.07 9.65 -6.53
N GLN A 37 -5.10 8.83 -6.36
CA GLN A 37 -5.75 8.70 -5.06
C GLN A 37 -5.30 7.44 -4.34
N SER A 38 -5.01 7.62 -3.05
CA SER A 38 -4.60 6.57 -2.12
C SER A 38 -5.77 6.12 -1.24
N VAL A 39 -5.73 4.88 -0.75
CA VAL A 39 -6.56 4.38 0.36
C VAL A 39 -6.02 4.82 1.73
N ALA A 40 -4.78 5.32 1.78
CA ALA A 40 -4.17 5.82 3.01
C ALA A 40 -4.61 7.26 3.30
N GLY A 41 -4.94 7.55 4.55
CA GLY A 41 -5.32 8.88 5.01
C GLY A 41 -4.12 9.84 5.11
N ALA A 42 -4.34 11.15 4.94
CA ALA A 42 -3.30 12.19 4.95
C ALA A 42 -2.41 12.19 6.21
N GLY A 43 -2.96 11.78 7.36
CA GLY A 43 -2.24 11.72 8.63
C GLY A 43 -1.34 10.51 8.82
N THR A 44 -1.46 9.50 7.96
CA THR A 44 -0.79 8.20 8.13
C THR A 44 0.64 8.22 7.59
N THR A 45 1.49 7.39 8.20
CA THR A 45 2.87 7.14 7.72
C THR A 45 2.86 6.55 6.31
N GLU A 46 1.89 5.70 5.99
CA GLU A 46 1.74 5.14 4.65
C GLU A 46 1.53 6.23 3.60
N TYR A 47 0.67 7.22 3.84
CA TYR A 47 0.49 8.30 2.89
C TYR A 47 1.76 9.13 2.69
N LYS A 48 2.41 9.53 3.78
CA LYS A 48 3.59 10.39 3.75
C LYS A 48 4.84 9.66 3.20
N ASN A 49 5.13 8.48 3.74
CA ASN A 49 6.39 7.78 3.48
C ASN A 49 6.32 6.83 2.28
N LEU A 50 5.11 6.53 1.77
CA LEU A 50 4.95 5.71 0.58
C LEU A 50 4.40 6.53 -0.59
N VAL A 51 3.22 7.15 -0.43
CA VAL A 51 2.50 7.77 -1.56
C VAL A 51 3.17 9.07 -2.00
N GLU A 52 3.45 9.98 -1.08
CA GLU A 52 4.17 11.22 -1.40
C GLU A 52 5.63 10.94 -1.81
N ARG A 53 6.25 9.91 -1.21
CA ARG A 53 7.59 9.45 -1.60
C ARG A 53 7.61 8.92 -3.02
N PHE A 54 6.64 8.10 -3.42
CA PHE A 54 6.50 7.63 -4.81
C PHE A 54 6.38 8.80 -5.79
N ALA A 55 5.53 9.79 -5.51
CA ALA A 55 5.36 10.96 -6.37
C ALA A 55 6.69 11.74 -6.54
N LYS A 56 7.44 11.92 -5.45
CA LYS A 56 8.76 12.55 -5.46
C LYS A 56 9.77 11.76 -6.29
N GLU A 57 9.84 10.43 -6.08
CA GLU A 57 10.75 9.56 -6.83
C GLU A 57 10.43 9.55 -8.33
N VAL A 58 9.15 9.50 -8.71
CA VAL A 58 8.74 9.58 -10.12
C VAL A 58 9.21 10.90 -10.73
N ASN A 59 8.96 12.03 -10.09
CA ASN A 59 9.40 13.32 -10.59
C ASN A 59 10.92 13.37 -10.77
N GLN A 60 11.69 12.96 -9.77
CA GLN A 60 13.16 12.98 -9.81
C GLN A 60 13.72 12.06 -10.89
N ARG A 61 13.26 10.81 -10.98
CA ARG A 61 13.78 9.80 -11.92
C ARG A 61 13.40 10.09 -13.36
N THR A 62 12.28 10.77 -13.56
CA THR A 62 11.85 11.17 -14.91
C THR A 62 12.38 12.54 -15.32
N GLY A 63 13.17 13.23 -14.47
CA GLY A 63 13.68 14.58 -14.74
C GLY A 63 12.56 15.62 -14.83
N GLY A 64 11.49 15.47 -14.07
CA GLY A 64 10.32 16.35 -14.07
C GLY A 64 9.33 16.09 -15.22
N ARG A 65 9.60 15.13 -16.13
CA ARG A 65 8.70 14.84 -17.25
C ARG A 65 7.37 14.21 -16.83
N VAL A 66 7.33 13.54 -15.68
CA VAL A 66 6.10 13.00 -15.08
C VAL A 66 5.90 13.61 -13.70
N GLU A 67 4.76 14.29 -13.52
CA GLU A 67 4.28 14.80 -12.24
C GLU A 67 3.16 13.91 -11.71
N VAL A 68 3.19 13.56 -10.42
CA VAL A 68 2.12 12.82 -9.75
C VAL A 68 1.50 13.69 -8.67
N LYS A 69 0.24 14.08 -8.85
CA LYS A 69 -0.56 14.78 -7.84
C LYS A 69 -1.26 13.77 -6.95
N THR A 70 -0.92 13.76 -5.67
CA THR A 70 -1.42 12.79 -4.70
C THR A 70 -2.63 13.31 -3.94
N PHE A 71 -3.59 12.42 -3.72
CA PHE A 71 -4.82 12.69 -2.98
C PHE A 71 -5.02 11.59 -1.93
N PRO A 72 -5.20 11.91 -0.65
CA PRO A 72 -5.44 10.92 0.40
C PRO A 72 -6.83 10.28 0.27
N ALA A 73 -7.06 9.24 1.07
CA ALA A 73 -8.32 8.51 1.14
C ALA A 73 -9.53 9.45 1.28
N GLY A 74 -10.57 9.18 0.49
CA GLY A 74 -11.83 9.94 0.53
C GLY A 74 -11.80 11.33 -0.10
N MET A 75 -10.64 11.84 -0.56
CA MET A 75 -10.54 13.22 -1.02
C MET A 75 -11.21 13.47 -2.37
N LEU A 76 -11.03 12.58 -3.35
CA LEU A 76 -11.69 12.67 -4.66
C LEU A 76 -12.94 11.79 -4.72
N MET A 77 -12.86 10.61 -4.12
CA MET A 77 -13.91 9.59 -4.11
C MET A 77 -13.71 8.61 -2.96
N SER A 78 -14.73 7.80 -2.63
CA SER A 78 -14.56 6.71 -1.66
C SER A 78 -13.50 5.71 -2.11
N SER A 79 -12.67 5.25 -1.16
CA SER A 79 -11.62 4.25 -1.39
C SER A 79 -12.14 2.98 -2.08
N ALA A 80 -13.37 2.57 -1.80
CA ALA A 80 -14.01 1.42 -2.44
C ALA A 80 -14.24 1.59 -3.96
N THR A 81 -14.22 2.83 -4.48
CA THR A 81 -14.50 3.14 -5.89
C THR A 81 -13.25 3.50 -6.70
N VAL A 82 -12.08 3.57 -6.08
CA VAL A 82 -10.82 3.94 -6.73
C VAL A 82 -10.49 3.01 -7.90
N VAL A 83 -10.63 1.68 -7.71
CA VAL A 83 -10.34 0.70 -8.78
C VAL A 83 -11.27 0.90 -9.98
N ASP A 84 -12.55 1.15 -9.73
CA ASP A 84 -13.53 1.46 -10.78
C ASP A 84 -13.17 2.73 -11.56
N ALA A 85 -12.70 3.76 -10.86
CA ALA A 85 -12.30 5.02 -11.48
C ALA A 85 -11.07 4.86 -12.37
N VAL A 86 -10.07 4.09 -11.93
CA VAL A 86 -8.89 3.76 -12.73
C VAL A 86 -9.27 2.91 -13.95
N SER A 87 -10.10 1.88 -13.75
CA SER A 87 -10.62 1.03 -14.84
C SER A 87 -11.37 1.82 -15.93
N LYS A 88 -12.09 2.86 -15.55
CA LYS A 88 -12.81 3.77 -16.45
C LYS A 88 -11.94 4.90 -17.01
N GLY A 89 -10.69 5.05 -16.55
CA GLY A 89 -9.80 6.14 -16.93
C GLY A 89 -10.19 7.51 -16.37
N THR A 90 -11.08 7.59 -15.40
CA THR A 90 -11.47 8.84 -14.72
C THR A 90 -10.50 9.24 -13.62
N LEU A 91 -9.64 8.30 -13.19
CA LEU A 91 -8.47 8.49 -12.34
C LEU A 91 -7.26 7.85 -13.02
N ASP A 92 -6.09 8.49 -12.94
CA ASP A 92 -4.90 8.00 -13.64
C ASP A 92 -4.23 6.86 -12.87
N VAL A 93 -4.06 7.01 -11.56
CA VAL A 93 -3.36 6.06 -10.69
C VAL A 93 -4.16 5.82 -9.42
N GLY A 94 -4.21 4.56 -8.99
CA GLY A 94 -4.76 4.15 -7.70
C GLY A 94 -3.69 3.44 -6.85
N HIS A 95 -3.46 3.93 -5.62
CA HIS A 95 -2.90 3.15 -4.55
C HIS A 95 -4.06 2.62 -3.72
N THR A 96 -4.29 1.31 -3.73
CA THR A 96 -5.57 0.72 -3.32
C THR A 96 -5.41 -0.71 -2.80
N TYR A 97 -6.52 -1.33 -2.46
CA TYR A 97 -6.66 -2.78 -2.27
C TYR A 97 -7.56 -3.33 -3.37
N LEU A 98 -7.01 -4.17 -4.25
CA LEU A 98 -7.77 -4.73 -5.39
C LEU A 98 -8.94 -5.62 -4.95
N VAL A 99 -8.97 -6.05 -3.70
CA VAL A 99 -10.13 -6.77 -3.12
C VAL A 99 -11.42 -5.96 -3.22
N TYR A 100 -11.37 -4.63 -3.25
CA TYR A 100 -12.55 -3.78 -3.44
C TYR A 100 -13.22 -3.97 -4.82
N PHE A 101 -12.49 -4.55 -5.78
CA PHE A 101 -13.01 -4.86 -7.11
C PHE A 101 -13.41 -6.34 -7.28
N SER A 102 -13.28 -7.14 -6.25
CA SER A 102 -13.51 -8.60 -6.30
C SER A 102 -14.95 -9.01 -6.65
N GLY A 103 -15.92 -8.11 -6.48
CA GLY A 103 -17.27 -8.32 -6.95
C GLY A 103 -17.42 -8.36 -8.47
N LYS A 104 -16.47 -7.72 -9.21
CA LYS A 104 -16.41 -7.72 -10.68
C LYS A 104 -15.36 -8.67 -11.23
N GLU A 105 -14.30 -8.90 -10.46
CA GLU A 105 -13.21 -9.80 -10.82
C GLU A 105 -12.89 -10.72 -9.63
N PRO A 106 -13.50 -11.90 -9.55
CA PRO A 106 -13.32 -12.84 -8.43
C PRO A 106 -11.87 -13.27 -8.19
N ALA A 107 -11.02 -13.21 -9.21
CA ALA A 107 -9.58 -13.51 -9.06
C ALA A 107 -8.85 -12.54 -8.11
N LEU A 108 -9.43 -11.36 -7.86
CA LEU A 108 -8.87 -10.34 -6.96
C LEU A 108 -9.26 -10.53 -5.49
N LYS A 109 -10.06 -11.54 -5.16
CA LYS A 109 -10.28 -11.93 -3.76
C LYS A 109 -8.95 -12.36 -3.13
N ALA A 110 -8.65 -11.84 -1.96
CA ALA A 110 -7.43 -12.16 -1.21
C ALA A 110 -6.13 -12.10 -2.04
N VAL A 111 -6.05 -11.17 -3.01
CA VAL A 111 -4.87 -11.03 -3.87
C VAL A 111 -3.60 -10.71 -3.07
N ASN A 112 -3.77 -9.94 -2.02
CA ASN A 112 -2.72 -9.44 -1.13
C ASN A 112 -2.47 -10.34 0.08
N GLU A 113 -3.22 -11.44 0.21
CA GLU A 113 -3.19 -12.31 1.37
C GLU A 113 -2.58 -13.67 1.04
N TRP A 114 -2.08 -14.36 2.07
CA TRP A 114 -1.27 -15.56 1.93
C TRP A 114 -1.94 -16.76 2.56
N PRO A 115 -1.69 -17.96 1.99
CA PRO A 115 -2.20 -19.23 2.54
C PRO A 115 -1.44 -19.72 3.78
N ALA A 116 -0.37 -19.02 4.17
CA ALA A 116 0.43 -19.31 5.35
C ALA A 116 0.92 -18.00 5.97
N GLU A 117 1.41 -18.06 7.20
CA GLU A 117 2.01 -16.91 7.86
C GLU A 117 3.35 -16.56 7.17
N VAL A 118 3.35 -15.48 6.41
CA VAL A 118 4.53 -14.90 5.77
C VAL A 118 4.70 -13.47 6.23
N ASN A 119 5.95 -13.00 6.29
CA ASN A 119 6.17 -11.58 6.52
C ASN A 119 5.94 -10.77 5.24
N ALA A 120 5.80 -9.45 5.41
CA ALA A 120 5.51 -8.52 4.32
C ALA A 120 6.48 -8.63 3.14
N LEU A 121 7.79 -8.81 3.41
CA LEU A 121 8.81 -8.92 2.35
C LEU A 121 8.74 -10.25 1.60
N GLN A 122 8.39 -11.34 2.26
CA GLN A 122 8.19 -12.62 1.58
C GLN A 122 7.01 -12.55 0.62
N GLY A 123 5.90 -11.92 1.04
CA GLY A 123 4.77 -11.64 0.18
C GLY A 123 5.14 -10.75 -1.00
N TYR A 124 5.85 -9.66 -0.73
CA TYR A 124 6.38 -8.75 -1.74
C TYR A 124 7.25 -9.48 -2.78
N ASN A 125 8.16 -10.37 -2.34
CA ASN A 125 9.06 -11.11 -3.22
C ASN A 125 8.31 -12.04 -4.20
N TRP A 126 7.17 -12.61 -3.81
CA TRP A 126 6.39 -13.40 -4.77
C TRP A 126 5.93 -12.59 -5.98
N PHE A 127 5.55 -11.33 -5.78
CA PHE A 127 5.13 -10.48 -6.90
C PHE A 127 6.27 -10.24 -7.88
N TYR A 128 7.50 -10.07 -7.42
CA TYR A 128 8.63 -9.71 -8.27
C TYR A 128 9.48 -10.91 -8.73
N GLU A 129 9.54 -11.99 -7.95
CA GLU A 129 10.38 -13.16 -8.23
C GLU A 129 9.57 -14.46 -8.41
N GLY A 130 8.33 -14.47 -7.97
CA GLY A 130 7.45 -15.65 -8.01
C GLY A 130 6.42 -15.65 -9.13
N GLY A 131 6.44 -14.64 -10.03
CA GLY A 131 5.52 -14.51 -11.14
C GLY A 131 4.20 -13.80 -10.81
N GLY A 132 4.05 -13.29 -9.59
CA GLY A 132 2.81 -12.65 -9.14
C GLY A 132 2.45 -11.40 -9.95
N SER A 133 3.45 -10.57 -10.29
CA SER A 133 3.20 -9.35 -11.08
C SER A 133 2.69 -9.64 -12.49
N GLU A 134 3.22 -10.66 -13.17
CA GLU A 134 2.76 -11.08 -14.51
C GLU A 134 1.32 -11.58 -14.45
N LEU A 135 1.00 -12.39 -13.46
CA LEU A 135 -0.36 -12.89 -13.26
C LEU A 135 -1.33 -11.72 -13.01
N MET A 136 -0.96 -10.77 -12.16
CA MET A 136 -1.79 -9.60 -11.88
C MET A 136 -1.95 -8.69 -13.10
N ARG A 137 -0.89 -8.47 -13.89
CA ARG A 137 -0.99 -7.72 -15.15
C ARG A 137 -2.00 -8.36 -16.10
N LYS A 138 -1.98 -9.69 -16.25
CA LYS A 138 -2.94 -10.45 -17.08
C LYS A 138 -4.38 -10.25 -16.58
N ILE A 139 -4.61 -10.28 -15.27
CA ILE A 139 -5.96 -10.15 -14.68
C ILE A 139 -6.48 -8.73 -14.87
N VAL A 140 -5.74 -7.70 -14.44
CA VAL A 140 -6.24 -6.32 -14.44
C VAL A 140 -6.30 -5.72 -15.85
N ALA A 141 -5.52 -6.21 -16.82
CA ALA A 141 -5.59 -5.77 -18.21
C ALA A 141 -6.97 -5.97 -18.84
N ARG A 142 -7.71 -6.98 -18.42
CA ARG A 142 -9.11 -7.22 -18.86
C ARG A 142 -10.05 -6.08 -18.46
N HIS A 143 -9.64 -5.28 -17.49
CA HIS A 143 -10.38 -4.16 -16.94
C HIS A 143 -9.74 -2.80 -17.27
N ASN A 144 -9.00 -2.70 -18.38
CA ASN A 144 -8.34 -1.47 -18.85
C ASN A 144 -7.35 -0.86 -17.82
N MET A 145 -6.69 -1.68 -17.04
CA MET A 145 -5.71 -1.27 -16.04
C MET A 145 -4.36 -1.91 -16.31
N HIS A 146 -3.31 -1.18 -15.95
CA HIS A 146 -1.94 -1.69 -15.84
C HIS A 146 -1.60 -1.89 -14.35
N PHE A 147 -1.13 -3.09 -14.01
CA PHE A 147 -0.61 -3.36 -12.66
C PHE A 147 0.84 -2.85 -12.57
N LEU A 148 1.03 -1.78 -11.81
CA LEU A 148 2.35 -1.17 -11.63
C LEU A 148 3.21 -1.98 -10.66
N GLY A 149 2.61 -2.50 -9.59
CA GLY A 149 3.29 -3.29 -8.57
C GLY A 149 2.57 -3.28 -7.24
N VAL A 150 3.29 -3.65 -6.19
CA VAL A 150 2.80 -3.68 -4.81
C VAL A 150 3.76 -2.99 -3.85
N SER A 151 3.23 -2.59 -2.69
CA SER A 151 4.04 -2.18 -1.53
C SER A 151 3.80 -3.13 -0.37
N PRO A 152 4.85 -3.56 0.37
CA PRO A 152 4.69 -4.47 1.49
C PRO A 152 3.96 -3.78 2.65
N LEU A 153 3.03 -4.50 3.27
CA LEU A 153 2.32 -4.09 4.47
C LEU A 153 2.67 -5.04 5.62
N LEU A 154 2.83 -4.49 6.81
CA LEU A 154 2.98 -5.29 8.03
C LEU A 154 1.71 -6.09 8.31
N GLY A 155 1.83 -7.06 9.20
CA GLY A 155 0.68 -7.86 9.60
C GLY A 155 -0.42 -7.03 10.28
N GLU A 156 -1.65 -7.46 10.08
CA GLU A 156 -2.84 -6.76 10.55
C GLU A 156 -3.28 -7.30 11.91
N GLN A 157 -3.82 -6.41 12.74
CA GLN A 157 -4.32 -6.72 14.07
C GLN A 157 -5.82 -6.45 14.15
N ILE A 158 -6.49 -7.12 15.09
CA ILE A 158 -7.89 -6.83 15.43
C ILE A 158 -7.92 -5.78 16.53
N TRP A 159 -8.53 -4.63 16.27
CA TRP A 159 -8.73 -3.54 17.19
C TRP A 159 -10.16 -3.60 17.73
N SER A 160 -10.35 -3.64 19.06
CA SER A 160 -11.66 -3.94 19.63
C SER A 160 -11.96 -3.15 20.90
N LYS A 161 -13.26 -3.03 21.22
CA LYS A 161 -13.75 -2.43 22.46
C LYS A 161 -13.64 -3.37 23.65
N LYS A 162 -13.61 -4.68 23.41
CA LYS A 162 -13.50 -5.74 24.41
C LYS A 162 -12.34 -6.67 24.08
N PRO A 163 -11.73 -7.35 25.05
CA PRO A 163 -10.64 -8.27 24.77
C PRO A 163 -11.14 -9.45 23.92
N ILE A 164 -10.39 -9.76 22.86
CA ILE A 164 -10.59 -10.94 22.01
C ILE A 164 -9.36 -11.82 22.24
N LYS A 165 -9.52 -12.91 22.97
CA LYS A 165 -8.41 -13.80 23.39
C LYS A 165 -8.17 -14.98 22.47
N GLY A 166 -9.05 -15.22 21.50
CA GLY A 166 -8.99 -16.32 20.55
C GLY A 166 -10.21 -16.33 19.64
N VAL A 167 -10.28 -17.34 18.76
CA VAL A 167 -11.33 -17.45 17.74
C VAL A 167 -12.74 -17.63 18.31
N GLU A 168 -12.87 -18.19 19.52
CA GLU A 168 -14.18 -18.35 20.16
C GLU A 168 -14.84 -17.02 20.51
N ASP A 169 -14.05 -15.99 20.84
CA ASP A 169 -14.54 -14.66 21.17
C ASP A 169 -15.06 -13.91 19.93
N LEU A 170 -14.82 -14.43 18.73
CA LEU A 170 -15.34 -13.86 17.48
C LEU A 170 -16.82 -14.21 17.25
N LYS A 171 -17.35 -15.26 17.90
CA LYS A 171 -18.73 -15.72 17.69
C LYS A 171 -19.75 -14.64 18.05
N GLY A 172 -20.55 -14.25 17.05
CA GLY A 172 -21.56 -13.20 17.18
C GLY A 172 -21.03 -11.79 17.30
N LEU A 173 -19.70 -11.58 17.30
CA LEU A 173 -19.09 -10.26 17.34
C LEU A 173 -19.30 -9.54 16.01
N LYS A 174 -19.69 -8.28 16.05
CA LYS A 174 -19.77 -7.43 14.84
C LYS A 174 -18.39 -6.91 14.50
N VAL A 175 -17.79 -7.46 13.43
CA VAL A 175 -16.43 -7.10 13.03
C VAL A 175 -16.46 -6.38 11.68
N ARG A 176 -15.83 -5.22 11.57
CA ARG A 176 -15.49 -4.65 10.28
C ARG A 176 -14.28 -5.39 9.74
N ALA A 177 -14.47 -6.00 8.58
CA ALA A 177 -13.39 -6.65 7.84
C ALA A 177 -13.68 -6.62 6.32
N ALA A 178 -12.66 -6.90 5.52
CA ALA A 178 -12.79 -7.03 4.08
C ALA A 178 -12.02 -8.26 3.56
N GLY A 179 -12.31 -8.68 2.33
CA GLY A 179 -11.56 -9.75 1.66
C GLY A 179 -11.58 -11.08 2.41
N LEU A 180 -10.42 -11.73 2.45
CA LEU A 180 -10.24 -13.03 3.11
C LEU A 180 -10.45 -12.95 4.63
N ALA A 181 -10.08 -11.82 5.26
CA ALA A 181 -10.36 -11.59 6.67
C ALA A 181 -11.86 -11.65 6.95
N ALA A 182 -12.68 -10.99 6.12
CA ALA A 182 -14.13 -11.01 6.24
C ALA A 182 -14.70 -12.43 6.19
N ASP A 183 -14.33 -13.20 5.17
CA ASP A 183 -14.80 -14.58 5.01
C ASP A 183 -14.23 -15.52 6.09
N GLY A 184 -12.98 -15.31 6.52
CA GLY A 184 -12.35 -16.05 7.61
C GLY A 184 -13.06 -15.82 8.94
N PHE A 185 -13.34 -14.57 9.30
CA PHE A 185 -14.10 -14.24 10.52
C PHE A 185 -15.53 -14.77 10.46
N ALA A 186 -16.20 -14.66 9.31
CA ALA A 186 -17.54 -15.20 9.13
C ALA A 186 -17.55 -16.73 9.31
N LYS A 187 -16.53 -17.45 8.80
CA LYS A 187 -16.36 -18.91 9.01
C LYS A 187 -16.17 -19.26 10.48
N LEU A 188 -15.59 -18.34 11.27
CA LEU A 188 -15.41 -18.49 12.73
C LEU A 188 -16.61 -17.96 13.53
N GLY A 189 -17.70 -17.56 12.88
CA GLY A 189 -18.96 -17.19 13.51
C GLY A 189 -19.14 -15.71 13.82
N ALA A 190 -18.25 -14.82 13.34
CA ALA A 190 -18.44 -13.38 13.46
C ALA A 190 -19.53 -12.85 12.51
N SER A 191 -20.18 -11.74 12.90
CA SER A 191 -21.07 -10.95 12.04
C SER A 191 -20.23 -9.87 11.34
N VAL A 192 -19.94 -10.07 10.06
CA VAL A 192 -19.00 -9.19 9.34
C VAL A 192 -19.73 -8.05 8.62
N VAL A 193 -19.15 -6.86 8.70
CA VAL A 193 -19.59 -5.64 8.01
C VAL A 193 -18.43 -5.12 7.16
N ALA A 194 -18.64 -4.99 5.85
CA ALA A 194 -17.66 -4.38 4.94
C ALA A 194 -17.88 -2.86 4.86
N LEU A 195 -16.85 -2.09 5.20
CA LEU A 195 -16.84 -0.63 5.13
C LEU A 195 -15.52 -0.13 4.58
N PRO A 196 -15.51 0.99 3.81
CA PRO A 196 -14.27 1.67 3.40
C PRO A 196 -13.41 2.09 4.60
N GLY A 197 -12.10 2.24 4.38
CA GLY A 197 -11.14 2.57 5.45
C GLY A 197 -11.44 3.89 6.16
N GLU A 198 -11.90 4.90 5.45
CA GLU A 198 -12.27 6.21 5.99
C GLU A 198 -13.47 6.18 6.95
N GLU A 199 -14.25 5.10 6.96
CA GLU A 199 -15.43 4.95 7.80
C GLU A 199 -15.16 4.16 9.09
N VAL A 200 -14.01 3.47 9.21
CA VAL A 200 -13.76 2.50 10.31
C VAL A 200 -13.76 3.13 11.69
N TYR A 201 -13.14 4.33 11.85
CA TYR A 201 -13.13 5.04 13.14
C TYR A 201 -14.56 5.35 13.62
N THR A 202 -15.35 5.96 12.73
CA THR A 202 -16.73 6.36 13.07
C THR A 202 -17.63 5.16 13.33
N ALA A 203 -17.47 4.07 12.58
CA ALA A 203 -18.25 2.85 12.78
C ALA A 203 -17.95 2.21 14.15
N LEU A 204 -16.66 2.13 14.52
CA LEU A 204 -16.27 1.64 15.83
C LEU A 204 -16.72 2.58 16.96
N GLN A 205 -16.51 3.89 16.81
CA GLN A 205 -16.93 4.89 17.78
C GLN A 205 -18.42 4.81 18.11
N ARG A 206 -19.26 4.76 17.07
CA ARG A 206 -20.73 4.72 17.20
C ARG A 206 -21.28 3.33 17.58
N GLY A 207 -20.45 2.29 17.66
CA GLY A 207 -20.90 0.94 17.99
C GLY A 207 -21.66 0.23 16.87
N VAL A 208 -21.49 0.67 15.64
CA VAL A 208 -21.97 -0.07 14.45
C VAL A 208 -21.24 -1.41 14.38
N VAL A 209 -19.95 -1.43 14.75
CA VAL A 209 -19.13 -2.61 14.94
C VAL A 209 -18.48 -2.64 16.33
N ASP A 210 -18.15 -3.83 16.80
CA ASP A 210 -17.49 -4.08 18.09
C ASP A 210 -15.97 -4.15 17.95
N ALA A 211 -15.51 -4.56 16.78
CA ALA A 211 -14.10 -4.69 16.42
C ALA A 211 -13.86 -4.29 14.96
N VAL A 212 -12.62 -3.93 14.67
CA VAL A 212 -12.14 -3.54 13.34
C VAL A 212 -10.89 -4.33 13.03
N GLU A 213 -10.90 -4.93 11.88
CA GLU A 213 -9.73 -5.33 11.10
C GLU A 213 -9.64 -4.38 9.92
N PHE A 214 -8.47 -3.80 9.66
CA PHE A 214 -8.34 -2.92 8.51
C PHE A 214 -6.96 -3.02 7.85
N THR A 215 -5.91 -2.60 8.55
CA THR A 215 -4.54 -2.55 7.99
C THR A 215 -3.50 -2.57 9.13
N THR A 216 -2.31 -2.07 8.86
CA THR A 216 -1.16 -2.09 9.77
C THR A 216 -1.38 -1.21 11.01
N MET A 217 -0.68 -1.54 12.10
CA MET A 217 -0.76 -0.80 13.36
C MET A 217 -0.45 0.71 13.20
N PRO A 218 0.60 1.14 12.45
CA PRO A 218 0.87 2.56 12.25
C PRO A 218 -0.27 3.31 11.55
N VAL A 219 -0.87 2.72 10.53
CA VAL A 219 -2.00 3.33 9.81
C VAL A 219 -3.22 3.43 10.70
N ASN A 220 -3.57 2.36 11.40
CA ASN A 220 -4.71 2.32 12.34
C ASN A 220 -4.54 3.31 13.50
N TYR A 221 -3.32 3.47 13.99
CA TYR A 221 -2.99 4.50 14.98
C TYR A 221 -3.17 5.91 14.39
N GLY A 222 -2.70 6.15 13.16
CA GLY A 222 -2.88 7.43 12.47
C GLY A 222 -4.34 7.80 12.21
N LEU A 223 -5.23 6.81 12.10
CA LEU A 223 -6.68 7.00 12.02
C LEU A 223 -7.34 7.28 13.39
N GLY A 224 -6.59 7.20 14.49
CA GLY A 224 -7.11 7.45 15.85
C GLY A 224 -7.80 6.26 16.50
N LEU A 225 -7.65 5.02 15.98
CA LEU A 225 -8.39 3.86 16.49
C LEU A 225 -8.12 3.59 18.00
N GLN A 226 -6.95 3.95 18.53
CA GLN A 226 -6.61 3.85 19.96
C GLN A 226 -7.51 4.68 20.88
N GLU A 227 -8.21 5.67 20.36
CA GLU A 227 -9.15 6.48 21.14
C GLU A 227 -10.44 5.70 21.45
N VAL A 228 -10.86 4.84 20.51
CA VAL A 228 -12.15 4.13 20.53
C VAL A 228 -12.01 2.61 20.71
N ALA A 229 -10.84 2.03 20.44
CA ALA A 229 -10.47 0.63 20.71
C ALA A 229 -9.46 0.58 21.86
N LYS A 230 -9.73 -0.20 22.90
CA LYS A 230 -8.85 -0.34 24.06
C LYS A 230 -8.12 -1.68 24.11
N PHE A 231 -8.37 -2.56 23.15
CA PHE A 231 -7.74 -3.88 23.03
C PHE A 231 -7.27 -4.11 21.61
N ILE A 232 -6.06 -4.65 21.48
CA ILE A 232 -5.45 -5.00 20.19
C ILE A 232 -4.95 -6.44 20.28
N SER A 233 -5.35 -7.30 19.35
CA SER A 233 -4.82 -8.67 19.28
C SER A 233 -3.37 -8.68 18.80
N VAL A 234 -2.51 -9.46 19.44
CA VAL A 234 -1.11 -9.68 19.05
C VAL A 234 -0.76 -11.16 19.18
N PRO A 235 0.14 -11.70 18.34
CA PRO A 235 0.69 -11.07 17.14
C PRO A 235 -0.38 -10.74 16.10
N SER A 236 0.03 -10.15 14.96
CA SER A 236 -0.86 -9.97 13.81
C SER A 236 -1.39 -11.34 13.33
N TYR A 237 -2.66 -11.42 12.98
CA TYR A 237 -3.30 -12.66 12.54
C TYR A 237 -2.98 -13.01 11.08
N SER A 238 -2.44 -12.08 10.30
CA SER A 238 -2.21 -12.25 8.85
C SER A 238 -0.73 -12.36 8.44
N GLY A 239 0.20 -12.20 9.38
CA GLY A 239 1.63 -12.17 9.09
C GLY A 239 2.08 -10.90 8.36
N GLY A 240 1.57 -10.67 7.17
CA GLY A 240 1.79 -9.47 6.35
C GLY A 240 1.04 -9.57 5.04
N GLY A 241 0.94 -8.45 4.35
CA GLY A 241 0.23 -8.35 3.08
C GLY A 241 0.91 -7.37 2.12
N THR A 242 0.16 -6.90 1.15
CA THR A 242 0.60 -5.84 0.23
C THR A 242 -0.56 -4.89 -0.08
N SER A 243 -0.24 -3.63 -0.39
CA SER A 243 -1.15 -2.73 -1.09
C SER A 243 -0.83 -2.70 -2.58
N ASP A 244 -1.84 -2.44 -3.40
CA ASP A 244 -1.76 -2.54 -4.85
C ASP A 244 -1.61 -1.17 -5.50
N TRP A 245 -0.84 -1.14 -6.60
CA TRP A 245 -0.64 0.04 -7.43
C TRP A 245 -1.09 -0.25 -8.85
N ILE A 246 -2.08 0.49 -9.29
CA ILE A 246 -2.69 0.37 -10.63
C ILE A 246 -2.69 1.71 -11.34
N VAL A 247 -2.51 1.65 -12.66
CA VAL A 247 -2.57 2.82 -13.55
C VAL A 247 -3.63 2.54 -14.61
N SER A 248 -4.45 3.53 -14.99
CA SER A 248 -5.35 3.33 -16.11
C SER A 248 -4.55 3.02 -17.38
N GLN A 249 -5.00 2.06 -18.18
CA GLN A 249 -4.28 1.65 -19.39
C GLN A 249 -4.04 2.84 -20.34
N ALA A 250 -5.01 3.76 -20.41
CA ALA A 250 -4.90 4.96 -21.22
C ALA A 250 -3.78 5.90 -20.72
N ALA A 251 -3.64 6.08 -19.39
CA ALA A 251 -2.57 6.88 -18.80
C ALA A 251 -1.20 6.20 -18.96
N TRP A 252 -1.14 4.87 -18.77
CA TRP A 252 0.10 4.11 -18.95
C TRP A 252 0.61 4.10 -20.40
N ASN A 253 -0.29 4.04 -21.38
CA ASN A 253 0.07 4.07 -22.79
C ASN A 253 0.67 5.40 -23.26
N LYS A 254 0.39 6.50 -22.55
CA LYS A 254 0.98 7.83 -22.83
C LYS A 254 2.42 7.95 -22.32
N VAL A 255 2.85 7.06 -21.43
CA VAL A 255 4.20 7.11 -20.87
C VAL A 255 5.22 6.66 -21.91
N PRO A 256 6.23 7.47 -22.24
CA PRO A 256 7.35 7.08 -23.10
C PRO A 256 8.04 5.81 -22.59
N ALA A 257 8.51 4.98 -23.51
CA ALA A 257 9.10 3.68 -23.17
C ALA A 257 10.31 3.78 -22.23
N ASP A 258 11.11 4.85 -22.36
CA ASP A 258 12.29 5.14 -21.52
C ASP A 258 11.94 5.54 -20.08
N LEU A 259 10.70 5.97 -19.83
CA LEU A 259 10.24 6.39 -18.49
C LEU A 259 9.56 5.26 -17.72
N LYS A 260 9.01 4.26 -18.39
CA LYS A 260 8.29 3.16 -17.72
C LYS A 260 9.13 2.44 -16.66
N PRO A 261 10.36 1.99 -16.95
CA PRO A 261 11.20 1.35 -15.93
C PRO A 261 11.54 2.28 -14.77
N LYS A 262 11.70 3.59 -15.02
CA LYS A 262 12.00 4.58 -13.98
C LYS A 262 10.83 4.75 -13.01
N ILE A 263 9.60 4.68 -13.51
CA ILE A 263 8.39 4.75 -12.68
C ILE A 263 8.22 3.46 -11.85
N GLU A 264 8.45 2.29 -12.44
CA GLU A 264 8.43 1.01 -11.72
C GLU A 264 9.51 0.97 -10.62
N GLU A 265 10.71 1.50 -10.91
CA GLU A 265 11.78 1.61 -9.91
C GLU A 265 11.43 2.61 -8.80
N ALA A 266 10.79 3.73 -9.13
CA ALA A 266 10.31 4.69 -8.14
C ALA A 266 9.37 4.04 -7.11
N LEU A 267 8.48 3.15 -7.57
CA LEU A 267 7.60 2.40 -6.67
C LEU A 267 8.40 1.45 -5.76
N LYS A 268 9.36 0.71 -6.30
CA LYS A 268 10.18 -0.21 -5.49
C LYS A 268 10.94 0.52 -4.38
N VAL A 269 11.54 1.67 -4.70
CA VAL A 269 12.28 2.48 -3.72
C VAL A 269 11.33 3.02 -2.65
N ALA A 270 10.22 3.65 -3.02
CA ALA A 270 9.24 4.15 -2.07
C ALA A 270 8.68 3.04 -1.17
N SER A 271 8.45 1.85 -1.73
CA SER A 271 7.96 0.68 -1.01
C SER A 271 8.94 0.18 0.05
N MET A 272 10.23 0.13 -0.26
CA MET A 272 11.25 -0.31 0.71
C MET A 272 11.51 0.73 1.79
N ASP A 273 11.54 2.01 1.45
CA ASP A 273 11.64 3.11 2.42
C ASP A 273 10.46 3.07 3.41
N TYR A 274 9.24 2.89 2.89
CA TYR A 274 8.04 2.75 3.73
C TYR A 274 8.12 1.53 4.64
N ASN A 275 8.44 0.35 4.11
CA ASN A 275 8.51 -0.88 4.91
C ASN A 275 9.51 -0.73 6.07
N THR A 276 10.66 -0.12 5.82
CA THR A 276 11.69 0.11 6.85
C THR A 276 11.17 1.03 7.95
N SER A 277 10.52 2.13 7.57
CA SER A 277 9.95 3.09 8.53
C SER A 277 8.76 2.49 9.31
N ALA A 278 7.89 1.72 8.64
CA ALA A 278 6.73 1.10 9.27
C ALA A 278 7.12 0.05 10.32
N VAL A 279 8.15 -0.76 10.05
CA VAL A 279 8.68 -1.74 11.04
C VAL A 279 9.23 -1.05 12.29
N ALA A 280 9.94 0.05 12.13
CA ALA A 280 10.46 0.83 13.26
C ALA A 280 9.30 1.46 14.07
N GLU A 281 8.35 2.08 13.37
CA GLU A 281 7.20 2.76 13.97
C GLU A 281 6.29 1.77 14.72
N GLU A 282 6.03 0.57 14.17
CA GLU A 282 5.19 -0.43 14.85
C GLU A 282 5.73 -0.79 16.24
N LYS A 283 7.05 -1.00 16.35
CA LYS A 283 7.69 -1.31 17.64
C LYS A 283 7.56 -0.18 18.64
N GLU A 284 7.75 1.06 18.20
CA GLU A 284 7.58 2.24 19.06
C GLU A 284 6.13 2.42 19.49
N LEU A 285 5.19 2.17 18.55
CA LEU A 285 3.76 2.28 18.81
C LEU A 285 3.25 1.23 19.82
N MET A 286 3.74 -0.01 19.76
CA MET A 286 3.36 -1.03 20.77
C MET A 286 3.63 -0.53 22.19
N VAL A 287 4.82 0.01 22.44
CA VAL A 287 5.19 0.58 23.74
C VAL A 287 4.35 1.80 24.11
N LYS A 288 4.06 2.66 23.14
CA LYS A 288 3.25 3.87 23.34
C LYS A 288 1.79 3.53 23.64
N LEU A 289 1.22 2.56 22.96
CA LEU A 289 -0.16 2.09 23.15
C LEU A 289 -0.36 1.52 24.54
N GLU A 290 0.54 0.66 25.02
CA GLU A 290 0.47 0.13 26.40
C GLU A 290 0.52 1.24 27.45
N LYS A 291 1.41 2.22 27.30
CA LYS A 291 1.50 3.39 28.19
C LYS A 291 0.25 4.28 28.16
N SER A 292 -0.53 4.27 27.08
CA SER A 292 -1.77 5.04 26.92
C SER A 292 -3.02 4.31 27.40
N GLY A 293 -2.87 3.13 28.03
CA GLY A 293 -3.97 2.32 28.57
C GLY A 293 -4.65 1.42 27.54
N VAL A 294 -4.02 1.18 26.38
CA VAL A 294 -4.43 0.14 25.45
C VAL A 294 -3.83 -1.19 25.89
N THR A 295 -4.62 -2.25 25.89
CA THR A 295 -4.17 -3.59 26.28
C THR A 295 -3.83 -4.41 25.02
N LEU A 296 -2.61 -4.90 24.93
CA LEU A 296 -2.20 -5.86 23.91
C LEU A 296 -2.62 -7.27 24.36
N VAL A 297 -3.58 -7.86 23.66
CA VAL A 297 -4.14 -9.17 23.97
C VAL A 297 -3.38 -10.23 23.18
N LYS A 298 -2.52 -10.97 23.87
CA LYS A 298 -1.70 -12.02 23.25
C LYS A 298 -2.55 -13.26 22.96
N TRP A 299 -2.58 -13.64 21.67
CA TRP A 299 -3.19 -14.89 21.23
C TRP A 299 -2.20 -16.05 21.35
N PRO A 300 -2.62 -17.23 21.85
CA PRO A 300 -1.83 -18.44 21.79
C PRO A 300 -1.61 -18.90 20.34
N ASP A 301 -0.50 -19.59 20.07
CA ASP A 301 -0.22 -20.13 18.73
C ASP A 301 -1.32 -21.11 18.24
N SER A 302 -1.99 -21.80 19.16
CA SER A 302 -3.13 -22.66 18.81
C SER A 302 -4.30 -21.89 18.22
N GLU A 303 -4.57 -20.67 18.72
CA GLU A 303 -5.64 -19.80 18.20
C GLU A 303 -5.23 -19.18 16.87
N MET A 304 -3.95 -18.79 16.71
CA MET A 304 -3.40 -18.32 15.44
C MET A 304 -3.55 -19.39 14.35
N ARG A 305 -3.20 -20.66 14.65
CA ARG A 305 -3.39 -21.77 13.71
C ARG A 305 -4.87 -22.01 13.34
N LYS A 306 -5.81 -21.83 14.25
CA LYS A 306 -7.24 -21.93 13.92
C LYS A 306 -7.67 -20.85 12.94
N MET A 307 -7.19 -19.62 13.12
CA MET A 307 -7.44 -18.50 12.20
C MET A 307 -6.83 -18.79 10.82
N GLU A 308 -5.57 -19.21 10.77
CA GLU A 308 -4.89 -19.56 9.52
C GLU A 308 -5.63 -20.68 8.77
N ASN A 309 -6.01 -21.76 9.46
CA ASN A 309 -6.77 -22.86 8.88
C ASN A 309 -8.13 -22.41 8.33
N ALA A 310 -8.83 -21.51 9.03
CA ALA A 310 -10.10 -20.96 8.56
C ALA A 310 -9.91 -20.16 7.26
N ARG A 311 -8.87 -19.33 7.18
CA ARG A 311 -8.53 -18.54 5.99
C ARG A 311 -8.11 -19.46 4.83
N LEU A 312 -7.23 -20.41 5.06
CA LEU A 312 -6.79 -21.38 4.04
C LEU A 312 -7.98 -22.20 3.48
N ALA A 313 -8.90 -22.61 4.34
CA ALA A 313 -10.11 -23.30 3.90
C ALA A 313 -10.96 -22.41 2.99
N VAL A 314 -11.14 -21.13 3.30
CA VAL A 314 -11.83 -20.17 2.41
C VAL A 314 -11.12 -20.05 1.07
N MET A 315 -9.80 -19.96 1.06
CA MET A 315 -9.01 -19.85 -0.18
C MET A 315 -9.19 -21.10 -1.07
N LYS A 316 -9.12 -22.30 -0.49
CA LYS A 316 -9.22 -23.58 -1.21
C LYS A 316 -10.67 -23.90 -1.61
N ASP A 317 -11.59 -23.85 -0.65
CA ASP A 317 -12.94 -24.42 -0.81
C ASP A 317 -13.93 -23.44 -1.44
N LYS A 318 -13.63 -22.13 -1.42
CA LYS A 318 -14.48 -21.09 -1.97
C LYS A 318 -13.82 -20.38 -3.13
N TYR A 319 -12.73 -19.64 -2.91
CA TYR A 319 -12.17 -18.73 -3.93
C TYR A 319 -11.55 -19.48 -5.11
N ALA A 320 -10.80 -20.57 -4.87
CA ALA A 320 -10.23 -21.37 -5.95
C ALA A 320 -11.29 -22.13 -6.76
N VAL A 321 -12.44 -22.42 -6.17
CA VAL A 321 -13.58 -23.03 -6.87
C VAL A 321 -14.34 -22.00 -7.71
N GLU A 322 -14.47 -20.76 -7.20
CA GLU A 322 -15.19 -19.68 -7.88
C GLU A 322 -14.41 -19.09 -9.07
N SER A 323 -13.07 -19.13 -9.04
CA SER A 323 -12.22 -18.50 -10.04
C SER A 323 -11.00 -19.34 -10.39
N LYS A 324 -10.89 -19.70 -11.68
CA LYS A 324 -9.71 -20.40 -12.22
C LYS A 324 -8.43 -19.58 -12.08
N ASP A 325 -8.51 -18.25 -12.33
CA ASP A 325 -7.34 -17.38 -12.18
C ASP A 325 -6.92 -17.26 -10.71
N TYR A 326 -7.90 -17.32 -9.77
CA TYR A 326 -7.58 -17.37 -8.34
C TYR A 326 -6.91 -18.71 -7.98
N ALA A 327 -7.38 -19.82 -8.53
CA ALA A 327 -6.76 -21.14 -8.32
C ALA A 327 -5.31 -21.15 -8.84
N GLU A 328 -5.05 -20.57 -10.02
CA GLU A 328 -3.70 -20.38 -10.59
C GLU A 328 -2.82 -19.54 -9.66
N LYS A 329 -3.36 -18.44 -9.13
CA LYS A 329 -2.67 -17.58 -8.14
C LYS A 329 -2.32 -18.35 -6.87
N LEU A 330 -3.28 -19.07 -6.28
CA LEU A 330 -3.07 -19.84 -5.05
C LEU A 330 -2.02 -20.95 -5.25
N ASP A 331 -2.07 -21.67 -6.37
CA ASP A 331 -1.07 -22.69 -6.72
C ASP A 331 0.33 -22.07 -6.87
N SER A 332 0.43 -20.91 -7.53
CA SER A 332 1.70 -20.16 -7.65
C SER A 332 2.25 -19.73 -6.28
N GLN A 333 1.38 -19.23 -5.38
CA GLN A 333 1.78 -18.89 -4.01
C GLN A 333 2.25 -20.10 -3.21
N LEU A 334 1.52 -21.23 -3.28
CA LEU A 334 1.90 -22.46 -2.59
C LEU A 334 3.24 -23.01 -3.08
N LYS A 335 3.48 -22.99 -4.39
CA LYS A 335 4.78 -23.38 -4.98
C LYS A 335 5.92 -22.46 -4.53
N PHE A 336 5.68 -21.17 -4.48
CA PHE A 336 6.66 -20.20 -3.99
C PHE A 336 6.99 -20.43 -2.51
N LEU A 337 5.98 -20.63 -1.67
CA LEU A 337 6.14 -20.95 -0.25
C LEU A 337 6.92 -22.26 -0.05
N GLY A 338 6.65 -23.28 -0.86
CA GLY A 338 7.41 -24.54 -0.84
C GLY A 338 8.91 -24.34 -1.09
N LYS A 339 9.30 -23.41 -1.99
CA LYS A 339 10.69 -23.04 -2.23
C LYS A 339 11.33 -22.35 -1.02
N LEU A 340 10.54 -21.65 -0.21
CA LEU A 340 11.00 -20.99 1.03
C LEU A 340 10.98 -21.96 2.24
N GLY A 341 10.63 -23.24 2.06
CA GLY A 341 10.59 -24.23 3.12
C GLY A 341 9.28 -24.27 3.92
N TYR A 342 8.26 -23.48 3.54
CA TYR A 342 6.94 -23.57 4.16
C TYR A 342 6.23 -24.85 3.69
N ARG A 343 5.68 -25.60 4.64
CA ARG A 343 4.79 -26.73 4.33
C ARG A 343 3.35 -26.22 4.40
N ALA A 344 2.67 -26.16 3.26
CA ALA A 344 1.23 -26.01 3.24
C ALA A 344 0.63 -27.33 3.76
N ASN A 345 0.16 -27.34 4.98
CA ASN A 345 -0.57 -28.48 5.56
C ASN A 345 -1.95 -28.61 4.94
#